data_1acaf52ee112db35f3b9a05c37923934
#
_entry.id   1acaf52ee112db35f3b9a05c37923934
#
_cell.length_a   1.000
_cell.length_b   1.000
_cell.length_c   1.000
_cell.angle_alpha   90.00
_cell.angle_beta   90.00
_cell.angle_gamma   90.00
#
_symmetry.space_group_name_H-M   'P 1'
#
loop_
_entity.id
_entity.type
_entity.pdbx_description
1 polymer ?
#
loop_
_entity_poly.entity_id
_entity_poly.type
_entity_poly.pdbx_seq_one_letter_code
_entity_poly.pdbx_strand_id
1 'polypeptide(L)'
;MLIFVQSVDKVFPITLVEGATVQDLKLAIEESEFIPASFQRLSKENENLVGSLAECVADSDTVVMSLDVFGGMRAKWRKKRMRRLRRKRRKMRQRAR
;
A
#
# COMPACT_ATOMS: atom_id res chain seq x y z
N MET A 1 13.50 6.63 -4.39
CA MET A 1 13.50 5.97 -3.07
C MET A 1 12.69 4.69 -3.14
N LEU A 2 13.28 3.58 -2.74
CA LEU A 2 12.61 2.29 -2.67
C LEU A 2 12.17 2.02 -1.23
N ILE A 3 10.90 1.68 -1.04
CA ILE A 3 10.34 1.37 0.28
C ILE A 3 9.66 0.00 0.19
N PHE A 4 9.89 -0.85 1.19
CA PHE A 4 9.18 -2.11 1.31
C PHE A 4 8.00 -1.94 2.25
N VAL A 5 6.83 -2.34 1.81
CA VAL A 5 5.61 -2.25 2.60
C VAL A 5 5.20 -3.64 3.05
N GLN A 6 5.15 -3.83 4.37
CA GLN A 6 4.72 -5.09 4.97
C GLN A 6 3.25 -5.00 5.35
N SER A 7 2.41 -5.76 4.66
CA SER A 7 0.99 -5.90 4.99
C SER A 7 0.77 -7.20 5.76
N VAL A 8 -0.49 -7.49 6.09
CA VAL A 8 -0.83 -8.70 6.86
C VAL A 8 -0.43 -9.98 6.13
N ASP A 9 -0.53 -9.99 4.81
CA ASP A 9 -0.36 -11.19 3.99
C ASP A 9 0.91 -11.20 3.14
N LYS A 10 1.60 -10.06 2.96
CA LYS A 10 2.80 -10.04 2.11
C LYS A 10 3.64 -8.78 2.32
N VAL A 11 4.85 -8.81 1.77
CA VAL A 11 5.75 -7.65 1.66
C VAL A 11 5.89 -7.32 0.18
N PHE A 12 5.75 -6.05 -0.18
CA PHE A 12 5.89 -5.62 -1.57
C PHE A 12 6.68 -4.31 -1.67
N PRO A 13 7.43 -4.12 -2.76
CA PRO A 13 8.21 -2.91 -2.96
C PRO A 13 7.38 -1.79 -3.60
N ILE A 14 7.66 -0.56 -3.19
CA ILE A 14 7.10 0.65 -3.80
C ILE A 14 8.26 1.59 -4.09
N THR A 15 8.35 2.08 -5.32
CA THR A 15 9.36 3.06 -5.73
C THR A 15 8.70 4.44 -5.81
N LEU A 16 9.32 5.42 -5.16
CA LEU A 16 8.83 6.79 -5.13
C LEU A 16 9.92 7.76 -5.57
N VAL A 17 9.50 8.91 -6.10
CA VAL A 17 10.41 9.99 -6.47
C VAL A 17 10.95 10.68 -5.22
N GLU A 18 12.08 11.39 -5.35
CA GLU A 18 12.61 12.20 -4.26
C GLU A 18 11.59 13.29 -3.87
N GLY A 19 11.52 13.60 -2.60
CA GLY A 19 10.57 14.58 -2.08
C GLY A 19 9.16 14.07 -1.89
N ALA A 20 8.91 12.77 -2.10
CA ALA A 20 7.59 12.18 -1.89
C ALA A 20 7.16 12.28 -0.43
N THR A 21 5.85 12.43 -0.22
CA THR A 21 5.25 12.48 1.11
C THR A 21 4.67 11.12 1.50
N VAL A 22 4.27 11.01 2.78
CA VAL A 22 3.56 9.81 3.24
C VAL A 22 2.25 9.62 2.48
N GLN A 23 1.57 10.72 2.12
CA GLN A 23 0.36 10.65 1.31
C GLN A 23 0.64 10.08 -0.08
N ASP A 24 1.76 10.45 -0.70
CA ASP A 24 2.18 9.89 -1.98
C ASP A 24 2.40 8.38 -1.88
N LEU A 25 3.00 7.90 -0.78
CA LEU A 25 3.17 6.48 -0.52
C LEU A 25 1.82 5.77 -0.39
N LYS A 26 0.87 6.35 0.34
CA LYS A 26 -0.47 5.79 0.46
C LYS A 26 -1.19 5.69 -0.88
N LEU A 27 -1.06 6.71 -1.72
CA LEU A 27 -1.65 6.70 -3.06
C LEU A 27 -1.01 5.65 -3.97
N ALA A 28 0.30 5.47 -3.87
CA ALA A 28 1.01 4.43 -4.63
C ALA A 28 0.56 3.03 -4.19
N ILE A 29 0.34 2.81 -2.90
CA ILE A 29 -0.19 1.54 -2.38
C ILE A 29 -1.63 1.32 -2.88
N GLU A 30 -2.45 2.37 -2.87
CA GLU A 30 -3.83 2.29 -3.37
C GLU A 30 -3.85 1.86 -4.83
N GLU A 31 -3.01 2.45 -5.66
CA GLU A 31 -2.92 2.12 -7.07
C GLU A 31 -2.44 0.68 -7.31
N SER A 32 -1.45 0.25 -6.54
CA SER A 32 -0.83 -1.07 -6.69
C SER A 32 -1.69 -2.20 -6.10
N GLU A 33 -2.24 -2.00 -4.92
CA GLU A 33 -2.93 -3.05 -4.15
C GLU A 33 -4.43 -2.82 -3.99
N PHE A 34 -4.96 -1.73 -4.52
CA PHE A 34 -6.37 -1.36 -4.44
C PHE A 34 -6.88 -1.21 -3.01
N ILE A 35 -6.02 -0.72 -2.11
CA ILE A 35 -6.38 -0.39 -0.73
C ILE A 35 -6.59 1.12 -0.64
N PRO A 36 -7.81 1.61 -0.35
CA PRO A 36 -8.04 3.06 -0.25
C PRO A 36 -7.07 3.71 0.73
N ALA A 37 -6.52 4.87 0.34
CA ALA A 37 -5.54 5.57 1.16
C ALA A 37 -6.08 5.90 2.55
N SER A 38 -7.39 6.20 2.66
CA SER A 38 -8.06 6.49 3.93
C SER A 38 -8.11 5.30 4.88
N PHE A 39 -7.97 4.08 4.38
CA PHE A 39 -7.97 2.87 5.19
C PHE A 39 -6.58 2.46 5.64
N GLN A 40 -5.54 3.07 5.10
CA GLN A 40 -4.16 2.71 5.39
C GLN A 40 -3.63 3.43 6.61
N ARG A 41 -2.99 2.66 7.49
CA ARG A 41 -2.19 3.20 8.59
C ARG A 41 -0.76 2.72 8.38
N LEU A 42 0.14 3.64 8.12
CA LEU A 42 1.55 3.33 7.90
C LEU A 42 2.35 3.69 9.15
N SER A 43 3.22 2.78 9.56
CA SER A 43 4.06 2.98 10.73
C SER A 43 5.44 2.36 10.53
N LYS A 44 6.41 2.87 11.27
CA LYS A 44 7.76 2.33 11.36
C LYS A 44 8.17 2.36 12.83
N GLU A 45 8.61 1.23 13.36
CA GLU A 45 9.02 1.11 14.76
C GLU A 45 7.94 1.61 15.75
N ASN A 46 6.67 1.27 15.46
CA ASN A 46 5.49 1.64 16.23
C ASN A 46 5.13 3.14 16.21
N GLU A 47 5.76 3.91 15.33
CA GLU A 47 5.42 5.32 15.14
C GLU A 47 4.68 5.52 13.82
N ASN A 48 3.56 6.25 13.86
CA ASN A 48 2.80 6.58 12.66
C ASN A 48 3.59 7.54 11.78
N LEU A 49 3.58 7.29 10.48
CA LEU A 49 4.26 8.14 9.51
C LEU A 49 3.40 9.34 9.16
N VAL A 50 3.99 10.53 9.16
CA VAL A 50 3.32 11.78 8.78
C VAL A 50 4.28 12.69 8.04
N GLY A 51 3.75 13.46 7.09
CA GLY A 51 4.49 14.52 6.40
C GLY A 51 5.43 14.02 5.33
N SER A 52 6.67 14.51 5.37
CA SER A 52 7.68 14.14 4.39
C SER A 52 8.20 12.73 4.64
N LEU A 53 8.22 11.91 3.60
CA LEU A 53 8.68 10.53 3.72
C LEU A 53 10.16 10.45 4.08
N ALA A 54 10.99 11.33 3.52
CA ALA A 54 12.43 11.34 3.76
C ALA A 54 12.80 11.61 5.21
N GLU A 55 11.94 12.30 5.97
CA GLU A 55 12.14 12.55 7.40
C GLU A 55 11.81 11.34 8.26
N CYS A 56 11.01 10.43 7.74
CA CYS A 56 10.50 9.27 8.49
C CYS A 56 11.24 7.98 8.17
N VAL A 57 11.67 7.80 6.91
CA VAL A 57 12.25 6.54 6.43
C VAL A 57 13.45 6.82 5.54
N ALA A 58 14.35 5.84 5.46
CA ALA A 58 15.48 5.85 4.54
C ALA A 58 15.20 4.92 3.36
N ASP A 59 16.03 5.01 2.33
CA ASP A 59 15.94 4.12 1.18
C ASP A 59 16.08 2.66 1.64
N SER A 60 15.27 1.77 1.07
CA SER A 60 15.20 0.35 1.38
C SER A 60 14.65 0.00 2.78
N ASP A 61 14.08 0.97 3.49
CA ASP A 61 13.42 0.70 4.77
C ASP A 61 12.10 -0.06 4.57
N THR A 62 11.71 -0.80 5.60
CA THR A 62 10.43 -1.51 5.63
C THR A 62 9.44 -0.75 6.49
N VAL A 63 8.26 -0.50 5.92
CA VAL A 63 7.15 0.18 6.59
C VAL A 63 6.03 -0.83 6.81
N VAL A 64 5.42 -0.79 7.99
CA VAL A 64 4.27 -1.66 8.30
C VAL A 64 2.98 -0.95 7.95
N MET A 65 2.12 -1.63 7.18
CA MET A 65 0.80 -1.13 6.83
C MET A 65 -0.26 -1.96 7.54
N SER A 66 -1.16 -1.29 8.25
CA SER A 66 -2.36 -1.89 8.83
C SER A 66 -3.60 -1.22 8.26
N LEU A 67 -4.75 -1.89 8.38
CA LEU A 67 -6.01 -1.37 7.90
C LEU A 67 -6.80 -0.76 9.05
N ASP A 68 -7.21 0.48 8.89
CA ASP A 68 -8.00 1.21 9.88
C ASP A 68 -9.46 1.26 9.43
N VAL A 69 -10.15 0.11 9.51
CA VAL A 69 -11.55 -0.03 9.11
C VAL A 69 -12.30 -0.91 10.12
N PHE A 70 -13.61 -0.69 10.22
CA PHE A 70 -14.47 -1.55 11.04
C PHE A 70 -14.54 -2.97 10.48
N GLY A 71 -14.67 -3.98 11.36
CA GLY A 71 -14.62 -5.37 10.99
C GLY A 71 -15.56 -5.79 9.85
N GLY A 72 -16.82 -5.34 9.89
CA GLY A 72 -17.80 -5.63 8.84
C GLY A 72 -17.44 -5.01 7.49
N MET A 73 -16.95 -3.78 7.49
CA MET A 73 -16.48 -3.10 6.29
C MET A 73 -15.23 -3.76 5.73
N ARG A 74 -14.37 -4.26 6.61
CA ARG A 74 -13.14 -4.95 6.21
C ARG A 74 -13.46 -6.19 5.36
N ALA A 75 -14.45 -6.99 5.76
CA ALA A 75 -14.84 -8.19 5.02
C ALA A 75 -15.40 -7.86 3.64
N LYS A 76 -16.32 -6.90 3.54
CA LYS A 76 -16.89 -6.45 2.27
C LYS A 76 -15.83 -5.87 1.35
N TRP A 77 -14.96 -5.06 1.90
CA TRP A 77 -13.90 -4.41 1.14
C TRP A 77 -12.89 -5.42 0.61
N ARG A 78 -12.54 -6.44 1.43
CA ARG A 78 -11.64 -7.51 1.01
C ARG A 78 -12.17 -8.25 -0.23
N LYS A 79 -13.48 -8.53 -0.29
CA LYS A 79 -14.11 -9.15 -1.47
C LYS A 79 -13.98 -8.28 -2.71
N LYS A 80 -14.23 -6.97 -2.59
CA LYS A 80 -14.07 -6.02 -3.71
C LYS A 80 -12.62 -5.99 -4.21
N ARG A 81 -11.67 -5.95 -3.28
CA ARG A 81 -10.25 -5.94 -3.61
C ARG A 81 -9.85 -7.18 -4.39
N MET A 82 -10.28 -8.35 -3.95
CA MET A 82 -9.98 -9.62 -4.63
C MET A 82 -10.54 -9.65 -6.05
N ARG A 83 -11.75 -9.14 -6.27
CA ARG A 83 -12.33 -9.03 -7.61
C ARG A 83 -11.49 -8.16 -8.53
N ARG A 84 -11.07 -6.99 -8.03
CA ARG A 84 -10.25 -6.06 -8.81
C ARG A 84 -8.90 -6.66 -9.18
N LEU A 85 -8.27 -7.37 -8.25
CA LEU A 85 -7.01 -8.06 -8.50
C LEU A 85 -7.16 -9.17 -9.54
N ARG A 86 -8.25 -9.93 -9.50
CA ARG A 86 -8.54 -10.97 -10.50
C ARG A 86 -8.71 -10.37 -11.89
N ARG A 87 -9.45 -9.26 -12.01
CA ARG A 87 -9.62 -8.56 -13.30
C ARG A 87 -8.29 -8.07 -13.84
N LYS A 88 -7.44 -7.50 -13.00
CA LYS A 88 -6.12 -7.04 -13.40
C LYS A 88 -5.26 -8.18 -13.92
N ARG A 89 -5.24 -9.31 -13.23
CA ARG A 89 -4.49 -10.50 -13.67
C ARG A 89 -5.01 -11.04 -14.99
N ARG A 90 -6.31 -11.05 -15.18
CA ARG A 90 -6.92 -11.50 -16.44
C ARG A 90 -6.51 -10.60 -17.61
N LYS A 91 -6.53 -9.29 -17.43
CA LYS A 91 -6.07 -8.35 -18.45
C LYS A 91 -4.60 -8.54 -18.80
N MET A 92 -3.75 -8.77 -17.81
CA MET A 92 -2.34 -9.05 -18.03
C MET A 92 -2.13 -10.31 -18.87
N ARG A 93 -2.88 -11.38 -18.58
CA ARG A 93 -2.80 -12.62 -19.37
C ARG A 93 -3.22 -12.39 -20.82
N GLN A 94 -4.26 -11.62 -21.06
CA GLN A 94 -4.72 -11.31 -22.42
C GLN A 94 -3.68 -10.50 -23.19
N ARG A 95 -2.98 -9.59 -22.54
CA ARG A 95 -1.91 -8.80 -23.16
C ARG A 95 -0.67 -9.64 -23.46
N ALA A 96 -0.41 -10.67 -22.68
CA ALA A 96 0.75 -11.54 -22.86
C ALA A 96 0.59 -12.52 -24.03
N ARG A 97 -0.61 -12.67 -24.57
CA ARG A 97 -0.89 -13.47 -25.77
C ARG A 97 -0.75 -12.58 -27.00
#